data_847719027ad7d2f037f06a6346c1758b
#
_entry.id   847719027ad7d2f037f06a6346c1758b
#
_cell.length_a   1.000
_cell.length_b   1.000
_cell.length_c   1.000
_cell.angle_alpha   90.00
_cell.angle_beta   90.00
_cell.angle_gamma   90.00
#
_symmetry.space_group_name_H-M   'P 1'
#
loop_
_entity.id
_entity.type
_entity.pdbx_description
1 polymer ?
#
loop_
_entity_poly.entity_id
_entity_poly.type
_entity_poly.pdbx_seq_one_letter_code
_entity_poly.pdbx_strand_id
1 'polypeptide(L)'
;LRDLDGEDIEIRVSVFEQSHLALVDSWIPVYQNKYLLMGNTQIMVIKIFWDWATYWAVPAHLFANKALVNLRILKDLFAKDDYLGRKFGRLNNIMQDLFLEWLPFETATFSNRYIDPFDLAFLRKFQEEIEVQREPAELMEQIAINMNILEQLAVAIFRKVSTQVNGTAAGIKVNP
;
A
#
# COMPACT_ATOMS: atom_id res chain seq x y z
N LEU A 1 -32.53 10.14 -7.37
CA LEU A 1 -32.85 9.94 -5.92
C LEU A 1 -34.35 9.74 -5.64
N ARG A 2 -35.25 10.09 -6.58
CA ARG A 2 -36.73 9.98 -6.36
C ARG A 2 -37.28 8.57 -6.46
N ASP A 3 -36.53 7.63 -7.04
CA ASP A 3 -36.97 6.28 -7.34
C ASP A 3 -36.26 5.17 -6.54
N LEU A 4 -35.47 5.53 -5.51
CA LEU A 4 -34.87 4.58 -4.60
C LEU A 4 -35.75 4.45 -3.35
N ASP A 5 -36.05 3.22 -2.95
CA ASP A 5 -36.69 3.01 -1.65
C ASP A 5 -35.69 3.25 -0.49
N GLY A 6 -36.19 3.32 0.75
CA GLY A 6 -35.36 3.63 1.91
C GLY A 6 -34.26 2.59 2.15
N GLU A 7 -34.53 1.33 1.89
CA GLU A 7 -33.58 0.22 2.06
C GLU A 7 -32.42 0.31 1.06
N ASP A 8 -32.67 0.63 -0.19
CA ASP A 8 -31.66 0.88 -1.22
C ASP A 8 -30.72 2.04 -0.84
N ILE A 9 -31.26 3.08 -0.24
CA ILE A 9 -30.49 4.25 0.20
C ILE A 9 -29.56 3.86 1.35
N GLU A 10 -30.06 3.14 2.35
CA GLU A 10 -29.28 2.69 3.50
C GLU A 10 -28.11 1.78 3.09
N ILE A 11 -28.36 0.82 2.20
CA ILE A 11 -27.32 -0.07 1.66
C ILE A 11 -26.23 0.73 0.94
N ARG A 12 -26.62 1.71 0.11
CA ARG A 12 -25.66 2.55 -0.61
C ARG A 12 -24.79 3.37 0.35
N VAL A 13 -25.42 4.02 1.31
CA VAL A 13 -24.70 4.82 2.34
C VAL A 13 -23.74 3.94 3.10
N SER A 14 -24.18 2.77 3.56
CA SER A 14 -23.32 1.84 4.32
C SER A 14 -22.10 1.39 3.51
N VAL A 15 -22.28 1.02 2.23
CA VAL A 15 -21.15 0.59 1.38
C VAL A 15 -20.17 1.73 1.12
N PHE A 16 -20.66 2.94 0.85
CA PHE A 16 -19.80 4.13 0.67
C PHE A 16 -19.03 4.45 1.94
N GLU A 17 -19.70 4.49 3.08
CA GLU A 17 -19.08 4.77 4.37
C GLU A 17 -17.97 3.75 4.68
N GLN A 18 -18.28 2.45 4.63
CA GLN A 18 -17.32 1.39 4.90
C GLN A 18 -16.11 1.43 3.95
N SER A 19 -16.34 1.71 2.66
CA SER A 19 -15.28 1.78 1.68
C SER A 19 -14.35 2.96 1.92
N HIS A 20 -14.91 4.14 2.22
CA HIS A 20 -14.14 5.34 2.51
C HIS A 20 -13.36 5.20 3.81
N LEU A 21 -13.97 4.66 4.87
CA LEU A 21 -13.29 4.40 6.13
C LEU A 21 -12.14 3.41 5.92
N ALA A 22 -12.35 2.33 5.15
CA ALA A 22 -11.29 1.37 4.86
C ALA A 22 -10.11 1.99 4.09
N LEU A 23 -10.38 2.92 3.16
CA LEU A 23 -9.33 3.67 2.48
C LEU A 23 -8.59 4.62 3.44
N VAL A 24 -9.30 5.37 4.26
CA VAL A 24 -8.70 6.26 5.26
C VAL A 24 -7.84 5.46 6.25
N ASP A 25 -8.33 4.35 6.77
CA ASP A 25 -7.60 3.46 7.68
C ASP A 25 -6.33 2.89 7.04
N SER A 26 -6.29 2.72 5.72
CA SER A 26 -5.09 2.28 5.01
C SER A 26 -4.06 3.40 4.82
N TRP A 27 -4.47 4.69 4.93
CA TRP A 27 -3.60 5.84 4.74
C TRP A 27 -3.05 6.44 6.03
N ILE A 28 -3.80 6.39 7.13
CA ILE A 28 -3.36 6.92 8.42
C ILE A 28 -1.98 6.36 8.82
N PRO A 29 -1.72 5.04 8.74
CA PRO A 29 -0.43 4.46 9.11
C PRO A 29 0.76 4.95 8.28
N VAL A 30 0.53 5.45 7.06
CA VAL A 30 1.58 6.01 6.20
C VAL A 30 2.27 7.21 6.85
N TYR A 31 1.54 7.99 7.65
CA TYR A 31 2.01 9.21 8.29
C TYR A 31 2.17 9.09 9.80
N GLN A 32 1.32 8.30 10.46
CA GLN A 32 1.29 8.17 11.90
C GLN A 32 2.62 7.64 12.44
N ASN A 33 3.27 8.40 13.30
CA ASN A 33 4.58 8.10 13.92
C ASN A 33 5.75 7.93 12.93
N LYS A 34 5.58 8.24 11.63
CA LYS A 34 6.61 8.03 10.62
C LYS A 34 7.65 9.17 10.53
N TYR A 35 7.44 10.26 11.27
CA TYR A 35 8.44 11.33 11.38
C TYR A 35 9.78 10.82 11.97
N LEU A 36 9.74 9.76 12.77
CA LEU A 36 10.94 9.10 13.29
C LEU A 36 11.86 8.52 12.20
N LEU A 37 11.31 8.24 11.02
CA LEU A 37 12.05 7.71 9.88
C LEU A 37 12.70 8.80 9.02
N MET A 38 12.29 10.07 9.21
CA MET A 38 12.85 11.18 8.44
C MET A 38 14.32 11.38 8.74
N GLY A 39 15.13 11.52 7.69
CA GLY A 39 16.59 11.59 7.81
C GLY A 39 17.29 10.22 7.79
N ASN A 40 16.55 9.13 7.91
CA ASN A 40 17.10 7.79 7.71
C ASN A 40 17.30 7.52 6.20
N THR A 41 18.53 7.16 5.81
CA THR A 41 18.92 7.12 4.40
C THR A 41 18.42 5.88 3.64
N GLN A 42 18.16 4.80 4.33
CA GLN A 42 17.77 3.54 3.71
C GLN A 42 16.27 3.30 3.85
N ILE A 43 15.77 3.37 5.08
CA ILE A 43 14.37 3.02 5.37
C ILE A 43 13.44 4.03 4.70
N MET A 44 13.74 5.34 4.80
CA MET A 44 12.87 6.37 4.24
C MET A 44 12.79 6.28 2.72
N VAL A 45 13.88 5.96 2.03
CA VAL A 45 13.88 5.76 0.57
C VAL A 45 13.00 4.58 0.18
N ILE A 46 13.16 3.43 0.86
CA ILE A 46 12.36 2.23 0.58
C ILE A 46 10.89 2.48 0.92
N LYS A 47 10.62 3.19 2.04
CA LYS A 47 9.27 3.57 2.41
C LYS A 47 8.60 4.47 1.37
N ILE A 48 9.29 5.49 0.86
CA ILE A 48 8.73 6.36 -0.18
C ILE A 48 8.38 5.56 -1.44
N PHE A 49 9.24 4.63 -1.87
CA PHE A 49 8.93 3.78 -3.02
C PHE A 49 7.77 2.82 -2.74
N TRP A 50 7.66 2.31 -1.51
CA TRP A 50 6.50 1.53 -1.07
C TRP A 50 5.22 2.37 -1.11
N ASP A 51 5.26 3.59 -0.57
CA ASP A 51 4.10 4.49 -0.54
C ASP A 51 3.62 4.84 -1.96
N TRP A 52 4.54 5.09 -2.89
CA TRP A 52 4.18 5.30 -4.30
C TRP A 52 3.64 4.04 -4.96
N ALA A 53 4.26 2.88 -4.71
CA ALA A 53 3.77 1.61 -5.23
C ALA A 53 2.34 1.33 -4.77
N THR A 54 2.06 1.48 -3.49
CA THR A 54 0.72 1.27 -2.93
C THR A 54 -0.30 2.25 -3.47
N TYR A 55 0.06 3.54 -3.58
CA TYR A 55 -0.81 4.55 -4.16
C TYR A 55 -1.16 4.25 -5.62
N TRP A 56 -0.16 3.98 -6.44
CA TRP A 56 -0.40 3.70 -7.86
C TRP A 56 -1.04 2.35 -8.11
N ALA A 57 -0.76 1.35 -7.29
CA ALA A 57 -1.31 0.01 -7.49
C ALA A 57 -2.83 -0.09 -7.29
N VAL A 58 -3.42 0.68 -6.37
CA VAL A 58 -4.84 0.55 -6.00
C VAL A 58 -5.58 1.88 -6.02
N PRO A 59 -5.33 2.85 -5.13
CA PRO A 59 -6.13 4.09 -5.05
C PRO A 59 -6.17 4.88 -6.35
N ALA A 60 -5.03 5.02 -7.03
CA ALA A 60 -4.96 5.77 -8.28
C ALA A 60 -5.80 5.13 -9.40
N HIS A 61 -5.80 3.80 -9.50
CA HIS A 61 -6.67 3.07 -10.43
C HIS A 61 -8.15 3.27 -10.13
N LEU A 62 -8.53 3.21 -8.85
CA LEU A 62 -9.93 3.46 -8.44
C LEU A 62 -10.36 4.87 -8.79
N PHE A 63 -9.49 5.85 -8.58
CA PHE A 63 -9.77 7.25 -8.89
C PHE A 63 -9.88 7.48 -10.41
N ALA A 64 -8.88 7.06 -11.18
CA ALA A 64 -8.82 7.26 -12.63
C ALA A 64 -10.01 6.60 -13.36
N ASN A 65 -10.44 5.44 -12.90
CA ASN A 65 -11.59 4.70 -13.47
C ASN A 65 -12.94 5.09 -12.84
N LYS A 66 -13.00 6.17 -12.03
CA LYS A 66 -14.22 6.64 -11.33
C LYS A 66 -14.89 5.54 -10.48
N ALA A 67 -14.11 4.57 -10.03
CA ALA A 67 -14.60 3.42 -9.28
C ALA A 67 -15.07 3.81 -7.87
N LEU A 68 -14.55 4.91 -7.31
CA LEU A 68 -14.95 5.42 -5.98
C LEU A 68 -16.41 5.89 -5.89
N VAL A 69 -17.10 6.05 -7.03
CA VAL A 69 -18.54 6.34 -7.09
C VAL A 69 -19.36 5.16 -7.61
N ASN A 70 -18.71 4.02 -7.88
CA ASN A 70 -19.35 2.81 -8.36
C ASN A 70 -19.61 1.84 -7.21
N LEU A 71 -20.88 1.77 -6.78
CA LEU A 71 -21.30 0.94 -5.65
C LEU A 71 -20.93 -0.53 -5.80
N ARG A 72 -21.04 -1.07 -7.01
CA ARG A 72 -20.71 -2.49 -7.29
C ARG A 72 -19.22 -2.76 -7.04
N ILE A 73 -18.36 -1.93 -7.60
CA ILE A 73 -16.90 -2.05 -7.43
C ILE A 73 -16.52 -1.92 -5.95
N LEU A 74 -17.06 -0.91 -5.26
CA LEU A 74 -16.80 -0.71 -3.84
C LEU A 74 -17.24 -1.91 -3.00
N LYS A 75 -18.41 -2.48 -3.31
CA LYS A 75 -18.90 -3.68 -2.64
C LYS A 75 -17.99 -4.88 -2.89
N ASP A 76 -17.56 -5.07 -4.13
CA ASP A 76 -16.65 -6.17 -4.51
C ASP A 76 -15.24 -6.03 -3.91
N LEU A 77 -14.82 -4.81 -3.56
CA LEU A 77 -13.51 -4.56 -2.96
C LEU A 77 -13.51 -4.58 -1.42
N PHE A 78 -14.58 -4.12 -0.77
CA PHE A 78 -14.55 -3.77 0.65
C PHE A 78 -15.62 -4.45 1.52
N ALA A 79 -16.62 -5.12 0.91
CA ALA A 79 -17.75 -5.66 1.68
C ALA A 79 -17.38 -6.82 2.61
N LYS A 80 -16.28 -7.53 2.36
CA LYS A 80 -15.79 -8.65 3.19
C LYS A 80 -14.30 -8.50 3.47
N ASP A 81 -13.87 -9.12 4.57
CA ASP A 81 -12.47 -9.02 5.04
C ASP A 81 -11.44 -9.70 4.12
N ASP A 82 -11.85 -10.70 3.36
CA ASP A 82 -10.98 -11.39 2.39
C ASP A 82 -10.94 -10.71 1.02
N TYR A 83 -11.68 -9.62 0.81
CA TYR A 83 -11.69 -8.88 -0.45
C TYR A 83 -10.42 -8.03 -0.65
N LEU A 84 -10.08 -7.77 -1.92
CA LEU A 84 -8.83 -7.13 -2.33
C LEU A 84 -8.55 -5.80 -1.62
N GLY A 85 -9.55 -4.94 -1.47
CA GLY A 85 -9.39 -3.64 -0.80
C GLY A 85 -9.04 -3.77 0.68
N ARG A 86 -9.61 -4.78 1.37
CA ARG A 86 -9.26 -5.09 2.76
C ARG A 86 -7.88 -5.72 2.88
N LYS A 87 -7.51 -6.61 1.95
CA LYS A 87 -6.15 -7.19 1.89
C LYS A 87 -5.10 -6.12 1.65
N PHE A 88 -5.38 -5.17 0.75
CA PHE A 88 -4.52 -4.02 0.49
C PHE A 88 -4.25 -3.21 1.76
N GLY A 89 -5.30 -2.82 2.49
CA GLY A 89 -5.15 -2.07 3.74
C GLY A 89 -4.31 -2.80 4.77
N ARG A 90 -4.57 -4.11 5.00
CA ARG A 90 -3.78 -4.93 5.93
C ARG A 90 -2.32 -5.03 5.52
N LEU A 91 -2.04 -5.30 4.25
CA LEU A 91 -0.67 -5.39 3.74
C LEU A 91 0.08 -4.07 3.95
N ASN A 92 -0.56 -2.95 3.60
CA ASN A 92 0.05 -1.64 3.79
C ASN A 92 0.35 -1.37 5.27
N ASN A 93 -0.58 -1.64 6.18
CA ASN A 93 -0.39 -1.44 7.61
C ASN A 93 0.79 -2.26 8.16
N ILE A 94 0.87 -3.55 7.80
CA ILE A 94 2.00 -4.41 8.19
C ILE A 94 3.33 -3.84 7.71
N MET A 95 3.40 -3.34 6.49
CA MET A 95 4.62 -2.76 5.96
C MET A 95 5.00 -1.44 6.62
N GLN A 96 4.01 -0.60 6.96
CA GLN A 96 4.25 0.64 7.69
C GLN A 96 4.81 0.38 9.11
N ASP A 97 4.35 -0.68 9.77
CA ASP A 97 4.88 -1.10 11.08
C ASP A 97 6.29 -1.69 10.93
N LEU A 98 6.53 -2.51 9.91
CA LEU A 98 7.86 -3.06 9.62
C LEU A 98 8.93 -1.97 9.45
N PHE A 99 8.60 -0.84 8.82
CA PHE A 99 9.55 0.27 8.67
C PHE A 99 9.96 0.88 10.01
N LEU A 100 9.06 0.96 10.99
CA LEU A 100 9.39 1.42 12.35
C LEU A 100 10.21 0.38 13.12
N GLU A 101 9.83 -0.90 13.00
CA GLU A 101 10.56 -2.00 13.64
C GLU A 101 11.97 -2.16 13.07
N TRP A 102 12.19 -1.79 11.84
CA TRP A 102 13.51 -1.82 11.21
C TRP A 102 14.46 -0.74 11.73
N LEU A 103 13.95 0.39 12.18
CA LEU A 103 14.75 1.57 12.54
C LEU A 103 15.94 1.30 13.48
N PRO A 104 15.81 0.50 14.56
CA PRO A 104 16.92 0.21 15.46
C PRO A 104 18.09 -0.60 14.83
N PHE A 105 17.84 -1.23 13.69
CA PHE A 105 18.78 -2.13 13.02
C PHE A 105 19.38 -1.54 11.73
N GLU A 106 18.97 -0.31 11.39
CA GLU A 106 19.44 0.35 10.20
C GLU A 106 20.90 0.77 10.37
N THR A 107 21.75 0.36 9.45
CA THR A 107 23.21 0.58 9.50
C THR A 107 23.75 1.30 8.25
N ALA A 108 22.87 1.73 7.34
CA ALA A 108 23.30 2.37 6.11
C ALA A 108 23.94 3.75 6.40
N THR A 109 25.06 4.00 5.76
CA THR A 109 25.68 5.32 5.77
C THR A 109 24.96 6.27 4.79
N PHE A 110 24.96 7.56 5.12
CA PHE A 110 24.41 8.58 4.25
C PHE A 110 25.05 8.51 2.87
N SER A 111 24.20 8.50 1.84
CA SER A 111 24.61 8.58 0.43
C SER A 111 23.80 9.70 -0.24
N ASN A 112 24.52 10.72 -0.73
CA ASN A 112 23.91 11.80 -1.49
C ASN A 112 23.69 11.35 -2.95
N ARG A 113 22.81 10.39 -3.16
CA ARG A 113 22.46 9.84 -4.45
C ARG A 113 20.97 10.01 -4.72
N TYR A 114 20.63 10.66 -5.80
CA TYR A 114 19.28 10.64 -6.35
C TYR A 114 18.98 9.25 -6.93
N ILE A 115 17.80 8.73 -6.65
CA ILE A 115 17.27 7.50 -7.25
C ILE A 115 15.99 7.91 -7.97
N ASP A 116 15.96 7.77 -9.28
CA ASP A 116 14.74 8.01 -10.05
C ASP A 116 13.76 6.84 -9.80
N PRO A 117 12.53 7.11 -9.30
CA PRO A 117 11.53 6.07 -9.12
C PRO A 117 11.16 5.37 -10.42
N PHE A 118 11.28 6.04 -11.57
CA PHE A 118 10.99 5.46 -12.88
C PHE A 118 12.09 4.55 -13.43
N ASP A 119 13.26 4.51 -12.80
CA ASP A 119 14.24 3.45 -13.03
C ASP A 119 13.74 2.10 -12.49
N LEU A 120 12.77 2.11 -11.57
CA LEU A 120 12.13 0.91 -11.06
C LEU A 120 10.97 0.50 -11.99
N ALA A 121 11.21 -0.54 -12.79
CA ALA A 121 10.29 -0.98 -13.84
C ALA A 121 8.84 -1.21 -13.37
N PHE A 122 8.66 -1.72 -12.15
CA PHE A 122 7.33 -1.95 -11.59
C PHE A 122 6.59 -0.65 -11.25
N LEU A 123 7.27 0.39 -10.75
CA LEU A 123 6.66 1.70 -10.49
C LEU A 123 6.24 2.38 -11.78
N ARG A 124 7.11 2.38 -12.78
CA ARG A 124 6.78 2.91 -14.10
C ARG A 124 5.57 2.20 -14.69
N LYS A 125 5.54 0.87 -14.63
CA LYS A 125 4.40 0.09 -15.11
C LYS A 125 3.10 0.43 -14.36
N PHE A 126 3.12 0.55 -13.04
CA PHE A 126 1.92 0.98 -12.30
C PHE A 126 1.40 2.32 -12.78
N GLN A 127 2.28 3.29 -13.00
CA GLN A 127 1.88 4.62 -13.45
C GLN A 127 1.30 4.60 -14.88
N GLU A 128 1.94 3.91 -15.81
CA GLU A 128 1.46 3.79 -17.19
C GLU A 128 0.06 3.15 -17.25
N GLU A 129 -0.18 2.15 -16.41
CA GLU A 129 -1.45 1.43 -16.36
C GLU A 129 -2.61 2.24 -15.75
N ILE A 130 -2.34 3.30 -14.98
CA ILE A 130 -3.39 4.16 -14.41
C ILE A 130 -4.17 4.88 -15.50
N GLU A 131 -3.52 5.29 -16.60
CA GLU A 131 -4.13 6.04 -17.68
C GLU A 131 -5.09 5.19 -18.53
N VAL A 132 -5.02 3.86 -18.42
CA VAL A 132 -5.87 2.94 -19.14
C VAL A 132 -7.25 2.88 -18.50
N GLN A 133 -8.28 3.31 -19.24
CA GLN A 133 -9.67 3.16 -18.80
C GLN A 133 -10.10 1.71 -18.95
N ARG A 134 -10.74 1.18 -17.91
CA ARG A 134 -11.13 -0.23 -17.81
C ARG A 134 -12.60 -0.38 -17.42
N GLU A 135 -13.22 -1.39 -18.00
CA GLU A 135 -14.49 -1.86 -17.49
C GLU A 135 -14.34 -2.45 -16.07
N PRO A 136 -15.43 -2.49 -15.26
CA PRO A 136 -15.35 -2.93 -13.87
C PRO A 136 -14.64 -4.27 -13.64
N ALA A 137 -14.88 -5.26 -14.48
CA ALA A 137 -14.26 -6.58 -14.36
C ALA A 137 -12.75 -6.54 -14.65
N GLU A 138 -12.35 -5.81 -15.70
CA GLU A 138 -10.95 -5.61 -16.07
C GLU A 138 -10.19 -4.80 -15.01
N LEU A 139 -10.85 -3.82 -14.40
CA LEU A 139 -10.28 -3.06 -13.29
C LEU A 139 -10.01 -3.95 -12.08
N MET A 140 -10.95 -4.83 -11.74
CA MET A 140 -10.76 -5.77 -10.62
C MET A 140 -9.62 -6.76 -10.88
N GLU A 141 -9.49 -7.24 -12.11
CA GLU A 141 -8.38 -8.10 -12.52
C GLU A 141 -7.03 -7.35 -12.43
N GLN A 142 -6.97 -6.10 -12.92
CA GLN A 142 -5.77 -5.28 -12.82
C GLN A 142 -5.37 -5.03 -11.37
N ILE A 143 -6.32 -4.72 -10.49
CA ILE A 143 -6.06 -4.55 -9.06
C ILE A 143 -5.53 -5.85 -8.44
N ALA A 144 -6.05 -7.02 -8.83
CA ALA A 144 -5.55 -8.30 -8.36
C ALA A 144 -4.10 -8.56 -8.82
N ILE A 145 -3.76 -8.24 -10.06
CA ILE A 145 -2.38 -8.30 -10.57
C ILE A 145 -1.46 -7.37 -9.78
N ASN A 146 -1.89 -6.15 -9.55
CA ASN A 146 -1.12 -5.15 -8.79
C ASN A 146 -0.90 -5.60 -7.34
N MET A 147 -1.92 -6.18 -6.71
CA MET A 147 -1.80 -6.75 -5.36
C MET A 147 -0.75 -7.85 -5.28
N ASN A 148 -0.69 -8.75 -6.27
CA ASN A 148 0.34 -9.78 -6.31
C ASN A 148 1.76 -9.18 -6.42
N ILE A 149 1.94 -8.11 -7.20
CA ILE A 149 3.23 -7.40 -7.28
C ILE A 149 3.58 -6.76 -5.93
N LEU A 150 2.62 -6.13 -5.24
CA LEU A 150 2.84 -5.56 -3.90
C LEU A 150 3.22 -6.63 -2.87
N GLU A 151 2.58 -7.80 -2.90
CA GLU A 151 2.93 -8.92 -2.01
C GLU A 151 4.37 -9.40 -2.26
N GLN A 152 4.79 -9.53 -3.53
CA GLN A 152 6.16 -9.91 -3.87
C GLN A 152 7.18 -8.85 -3.41
N LEU A 153 6.85 -7.56 -3.58
CA LEU A 153 7.68 -6.45 -3.09
C LEU A 153 7.80 -6.47 -1.57
N ALA A 154 6.68 -6.68 -0.85
CA ALA A 154 6.67 -6.81 0.59
C ALA A 154 7.59 -7.94 1.09
N VAL A 155 7.54 -9.11 0.44
CA VAL A 155 8.42 -10.25 0.75
C VAL A 155 9.88 -9.88 0.51
N ALA A 156 10.20 -9.15 -0.57
CA ALA A 156 11.57 -8.73 -0.87
C ALA A 156 12.11 -7.77 0.21
N ILE A 157 11.29 -6.78 0.62
CA ILE A 157 11.63 -5.83 1.68
C ILE A 157 11.83 -6.58 3.01
N PHE A 158 10.89 -7.45 3.37
CA PHE A 158 10.98 -8.25 4.60
C PHE A 158 12.25 -9.10 4.67
N ARG A 159 12.64 -9.74 3.57
CA ARG A 159 13.90 -10.50 3.50
C ARG A 159 15.12 -9.61 3.74
N LYS A 160 15.14 -8.41 3.17
CA LYS A 160 16.21 -7.45 3.41
C LYS A 160 16.30 -7.05 4.88
N VAL A 161 15.19 -6.71 5.51
CA VAL A 161 15.10 -6.38 6.93
C VAL A 161 15.59 -7.54 7.79
N SER A 162 15.07 -8.75 7.56
CA SER A 162 15.46 -9.96 8.30
C SER A 162 16.97 -10.24 8.21
N THR A 163 17.57 -10.02 7.04
CA THR A 163 19.02 -10.19 6.87
C THR A 163 19.82 -9.20 7.71
N GLN A 164 19.38 -7.94 7.79
CA GLN A 164 20.04 -6.92 8.61
C GLN A 164 19.88 -7.20 10.10
N VAL A 165 18.67 -7.51 10.56
CA VAL A 165 18.39 -7.84 11.96
C VAL A 165 19.25 -9.02 12.41
N ASN A 166 19.31 -10.10 11.63
CA ASN A 166 20.12 -11.28 11.96
C ASN A 166 21.62 -10.97 11.93
N GLY A 167 22.10 -10.15 11.00
CA GLY A 167 23.50 -9.72 10.92
C GLY A 167 23.91 -8.89 12.12
N THR A 168 23.04 -7.99 12.58
CA THR A 168 23.29 -7.15 13.77
C THR A 168 23.28 -7.99 15.05
N ALA A 169 22.33 -8.92 15.19
CA ALA A 169 22.28 -9.83 16.34
C ALA A 169 23.52 -10.73 16.43
N ALA A 170 24.05 -11.20 15.30
CA ALA A 170 25.27 -11.98 15.24
C ALA A 170 26.54 -11.15 15.57
N GLY A 171 26.49 -9.82 15.38
CA GLY A 171 27.58 -8.90 15.71
C GLY A 171 27.62 -8.46 17.18
N ILE A 172 26.55 -8.67 17.94
CA ILE A 172 26.53 -8.43 19.38
C ILE A 172 27.24 -9.61 20.06
N LYS A 173 28.60 -9.55 20.12
CA LYS A 173 29.36 -10.41 21.02
C LYS A 173 28.99 -10.02 22.45
N VAL A 174 28.20 -10.86 23.10
CA VAL A 174 28.08 -10.83 24.56
C VAL A 174 29.49 -11.09 25.09
N ASN A 175 30.16 -10.05 25.52
CA ASN A 175 31.39 -10.23 26.31
C ASN A 175 30.97 -10.90 27.63
N PRO A 176 31.59 -12.05 28.02
CA PRO A 176 31.28 -12.73 29.26
C PRO A 176 31.67 -11.92 30.48
#